data_b3578dbaa31e4c5b4a1cfe5890b5f98d
#
_entry.id   b3578dbaa31e4c5b4a1cfe5890b5f98d
#
_cell.length_a   1.000
_cell.length_b   1.000
_cell.length_c   1.000
_cell.angle_alpha   90.00
_cell.angle_beta   90.00
_cell.angle_gamma   90.00
#
_symmetry.space_group_name_H-M   'P 1'
#
loop_
_entity.id
_entity.type
_entity.pdbx_description
1 polymer ?
#
loop_
_entity_poly.entity_id
_entity_poly.type
_entity_poly.pdbx_seq_one_letter_code
_entity_poly.pdbx_strand_id
1 'polypeptide(L)'
;AEVLGYGPIEGLPDLRAALARRYSAPGLTLGPDNVLVTASGMQGLDLVGKVLLEAGATVVTQTPAYLGALDAWRPRGPRYRRLDY
;
A
#
# COMPACT_ATOMS: atom_id res chain seq x y z
N ALA A 1 17.82 12.33 16.54
CA ALA A 1 16.89 12.21 17.65
C ALA A 1 15.49 11.77 17.17
N GLU A 2 15.01 12.29 16.04
CA GLU A 2 13.70 11.90 15.51
C GLU A 2 13.65 10.42 15.13
N VAL A 3 14.76 9.83 14.74
CA VAL A 3 14.84 8.43 14.37
C VAL A 3 14.64 7.51 15.58
N LEU A 4 15.05 7.98 16.76
CA LEU A 4 14.98 7.19 18.01
C LEU A 4 13.75 7.50 18.83
N GLY A 5 12.98 8.53 18.50
CA GLY A 5 11.77 8.92 19.20
C GLY A 5 10.51 8.52 18.47
N TYR A 6 9.38 8.93 19.00
CA TYR A 6 8.12 8.77 18.30
C TYR A 6 8.03 9.73 17.14
N GLY A 7 7.96 9.20 15.93
CA GLY A 7 7.77 9.99 14.74
C GLY A 7 6.28 10.11 14.36
N PRO A 8 5.98 10.86 13.29
CA PRO A 8 4.64 10.89 12.74
C PRO A 8 4.19 9.49 12.30
N ILE A 9 2.90 9.23 12.43
CA ILE A 9 2.32 7.95 12.04
C ILE A 9 2.58 7.64 10.56
N GLU A 10 2.54 8.66 9.70
CA GLU A 10 2.74 8.53 8.25
C GLU A 10 4.20 8.32 7.86
N GLY A 11 5.12 8.46 8.79
CA GLY A 11 6.57 8.40 8.55
C GLY A 11 7.23 9.76 8.68
N LEU A 12 8.56 9.75 8.69
CA LEU A 12 9.33 10.98 8.83
C LEU A 12 9.14 11.89 7.61
N PRO A 13 8.89 13.20 7.81
CA PRO A 13 8.63 14.11 6.70
C PRO A 13 9.75 14.15 5.64
N ASP A 14 11.00 14.12 6.07
CA ASP A 14 12.14 14.16 5.14
C ASP A 14 12.20 12.90 4.28
N LEU A 15 11.93 11.73 4.85
CA LEU A 15 11.86 10.48 4.10
C LEU A 15 10.70 10.49 3.11
N ARG A 16 9.54 10.94 3.53
CA ARG A 16 8.37 11.03 2.66
C ARG A 16 8.63 11.99 1.48
N ALA A 17 9.26 13.13 1.73
CA ALA A 17 9.62 14.07 0.69
C ALA A 17 10.62 13.46 -0.31
N ALA A 18 11.64 12.75 0.19
CA ALA A 18 12.62 12.08 -0.66
C ALA A 18 11.98 11.00 -1.54
N LEU A 19 11.08 10.19 -0.97
CA LEU A 19 10.37 9.17 -1.73
C LEU A 19 9.44 9.79 -2.77
N ALA A 20 8.77 10.88 -2.44
CA ALA A 20 7.90 11.58 -3.37
C ALA A 20 8.70 12.07 -4.59
N ARG A 21 9.89 12.64 -4.37
CA ARG A 21 10.76 13.07 -5.47
C ARG A 21 11.21 11.89 -6.33
N ARG A 22 11.60 10.78 -5.69
CA ARG A 22 12.10 9.61 -6.40
C ARG A 22 11.05 8.99 -7.32
N TYR A 23 9.80 8.95 -6.89
CA TYR A 23 8.72 8.29 -7.63
C TYR A 23 7.88 9.25 -8.46
N SER A 24 8.16 10.53 -8.43
CA SER A 24 7.54 11.46 -9.37
C SER A 24 8.07 11.22 -10.80
N ALA A 25 7.19 11.42 -11.78
CA ALA A 25 7.50 11.20 -13.17
C ALA A 25 6.75 12.24 -14.02
N PRO A 26 7.08 12.39 -15.31
CA PRO A 26 6.28 13.24 -16.20
C PRO A 26 4.81 12.87 -16.13
N GLY A 27 3.96 13.85 -15.86
CA GLY A 27 2.52 13.64 -15.71
C GLY A 27 2.11 13.10 -14.34
N LEU A 28 3.07 12.84 -13.43
CA LEU A 28 2.77 12.36 -12.06
C LEU A 28 3.67 13.08 -11.06
N THR A 29 3.18 14.16 -10.50
CA THR A 29 3.89 14.91 -9.47
C THR A 29 3.39 14.47 -8.09
N LEU A 30 4.29 13.93 -7.27
CA LEU A 30 4.00 13.49 -5.92
C LEU A 30 4.61 14.45 -4.91
N GLY A 31 3.84 14.77 -3.87
CA GLY A 31 4.32 15.49 -2.70
C GLY A 31 4.42 14.56 -1.49
N PRO A 32 4.94 15.05 -0.36
CA PRO A 32 5.06 14.24 0.86
C PRO A 32 3.73 13.68 1.35
N ASP A 33 2.63 14.39 1.12
CA ASP A 33 1.28 13.96 1.53
C ASP A 33 0.75 12.79 0.71
N ASN A 34 1.41 12.45 -0.39
CA ASN A 34 1.07 11.29 -1.21
C ASN A 34 1.85 10.04 -0.81
N VAL A 35 2.65 10.11 0.24
CA VAL A 35 3.55 9.03 0.67
C VAL A 35 3.22 8.63 2.11
N LEU A 36 3.02 7.34 2.31
CA LEU A 36 2.85 6.72 3.62
C LEU A 36 3.92 5.64 3.77
N VAL A 37 4.71 5.75 4.84
CA VAL A 37 5.73 4.74 5.15
C VAL A 37 5.12 3.70 6.07
N THR A 38 5.24 2.43 5.70
CA THR A 38 4.71 1.32 6.48
C THR A 38 5.83 0.46 7.03
N ALA A 39 5.54 -0.31 8.09
CA ALA A 39 6.53 -1.18 8.70
C ALA A 39 6.91 -2.36 7.79
N SER A 40 6.01 -2.78 6.91
CA SER A 40 6.25 -3.87 5.98
C SER A 40 5.27 -3.81 4.82
N GLY A 41 5.58 -4.56 3.75
CA GLY A 41 4.66 -4.70 2.63
C GLY A 41 3.32 -5.32 3.05
N MET A 42 3.32 -6.21 4.02
CA MET A 42 2.09 -6.81 4.55
C MET A 42 1.20 -5.76 5.23
N GLN A 43 1.79 -4.84 6.00
CA GLN A 43 1.03 -3.73 6.57
C GLN A 43 0.43 -2.86 5.48
N GLY A 44 1.20 -2.56 4.44
CA GLY A 44 0.70 -1.79 3.31
C GLY A 44 -0.49 -2.45 2.63
N LEU A 45 -0.40 -3.76 2.38
CA LEU A 45 -1.49 -4.52 1.78
C LEU A 45 -2.74 -4.54 2.67
N ASP A 46 -2.55 -4.70 3.98
CA ASP A 46 -3.66 -4.69 4.93
C ASP A 46 -4.36 -3.32 4.93
N LEU A 47 -3.60 -2.23 4.94
CA LEU A 47 -4.16 -0.88 4.91
C LEU A 47 -4.92 -0.62 3.61
N VAL A 48 -4.37 -1.03 2.47
CA VAL A 48 -5.05 -0.89 1.17
C VAL A 48 -6.38 -1.65 1.19
N GLY A 49 -6.38 -2.86 1.72
CA GLY A 49 -7.60 -3.65 1.85
C GLY A 49 -8.65 -2.98 2.72
N LYS A 50 -8.23 -2.42 3.86
CA LYS A 50 -9.15 -1.74 4.77
C LYS A 50 -9.79 -0.50 4.16
N VAL A 51 -9.06 0.21 3.32
CA VAL A 51 -9.53 1.47 2.73
C VAL A 51 -10.37 1.22 1.47
N LEU A 52 -9.95 0.27 0.62
CA LEU A 52 -10.50 0.11 -0.73
C LEU A 52 -11.45 -1.07 -0.88
N LEU A 53 -11.32 -2.12 -0.04
CA LEU A 53 -12.13 -3.33 -0.21
C LEU A 53 -13.36 -3.29 0.66
N GLU A 54 -14.52 -3.30 0.03
CA GLU A 54 -15.80 -3.57 0.69
C GLU A 54 -16.05 -5.08 0.67
N ALA A 55 -16.91 -5.57 1.57
CA ALA A 55 -17.30 -6.97 1.58
C ALA A 55 -17.89 -7.36 0.22
N GLY A 56 -17.37 -8.44 -0.37
CA GLY A 56 -17.81 -8.89 -1.68
C GLY A 56 -17.22 -8.13 -2.86
N ALA A 57 -16.29 -7.20 -2.63
CA ALA A 57 -15.60 -6.50 -3.72
C ALA A 57 -14.87 -7.49 -4.63
N THR A 58 -14.77 -7.16 -5.91
CA THR A 58 -14.04 -7.99 -6.87
C THR A 58 -12.62 -7.49 -7.02
N VAL A 59 -11.66 -8.41 -6.87
CA VAL A 59 -10.24 -8.14 -7.06
C VAL A 59 -9.76 -8.92 -8.28
N VAL A 60 -9.12 -8.22 -9.21
CA VAL A 60 -8.53 -8.85 -10.40
C VAL A 60 -7.06 -9.15 -10.09
N THR A 61 -6.66 -10.41 -10.25
CA THR A 61 -5.31 -10.86 -9.96
C THR A 61 -4.73 -11.59 -11.15
N GLN A 62 -3.40 -11.61 -11.22
CA GLN A 62 -2.68 -12.45 -12.18
C GLN A 62 -2.31 -13.78 -11.54
N THR A 63 -2.12 -14.80 -12.36
CA THR A 63 -1.67 -16.10 -11.90
C THR A 63 -0.19 -16.27 -12.28
N PRO A 64 0.73 -16.60 -11.34
CA PRO A 64 0.49 -16.78 -9.90
C PRO A 64 0.30 -15.46 -9.16
N ALA A 65 -0.47 -15.48 -8.08
CA ALA A 65 -0.70 -14.31 -7.22
C ALA A 65 0.13 -14.42 -5.94
N TYR A 66 0.42 -13.25 -5.34
CA TYR A 66 1.11 -13.22 -4.06
C TYR A 66 0.16 -13.65 -2.93
N LEU A 67 0.46 -14.78 -2.28
CA LEU A 67 -0.39 -15.34 -1.23
C LEU A 67 -0.58 -14.40 -0.05
N GLY A 68 0.45 -13.59 0.28
CA GLY A 68 0.34 -12.63 1.37
C GLY A 68 -0.78 -11.63 1.19
N ALA A 69 -0.97 -11.13 -0.05
CA ALA A 69 -2.07 -10.23 -0.35
C ALA A 69 -3.42 -10.92 -0.19
N LEU A 70 -3.54 -12.15 -0.69
CA LEU A 70 -4.78 -12.92 -0.58
C LEU A 70 -5.14 -13.17 0.88
N ASP A 71 -4.16 -13.52 1.71
CA ASP A 71 -4.36 -13.75 3.14
C ASP A 71 -4.74 -12.45 3.87
N ALA A 72 -4.07 -11.34 3.55
CA ALA A 72 -4.35 -10.05 4.19
C ALA A 72 -5.78 -9.59 3.93
N TRP A 73 -6.33 -9.90 2.75
CA TRP A 73 -7.66 -9.44 2.35
C TRP A 73 -8.78 -10.42 2.67
N ARG A 74 -8.45 -11.64 3.08
CA ARG A 74 -9.45 -12.67 3.38
C ARG A 74 -10.57 -12.21 4.32
N PRO A 75 -10.29 -11.47 5.41
CA PRO A 75 -11.36 -11.02 6.31
C PRO A 75 -12.38 -10.09 5.64
N ARG A 76 -12.03 -9.48 4.51
CA ARG A 76 -12.94 -8.61 3.76
C ARG A 76 -13.86 -9.36 2.82
N GLY A 77 -13.60 -10.66 2.60
CA GLY A 77 -14.41 -11.52 1.74
C GLY A 77 -14.45 -11.08 0.28
N PRO A 78 -13.33 -10.64 -0.33
CA PRO A 78 -13.36 -10.23 -1.72
C PRO A 78 -13.57 -11.43 -2.65
N ARG A 79 -14.08 -11.15 -3.84
CA ARG A 79 -14.13 -12.13 -4.93
C ARG A 79 -12.91 -11.90 -5.82
N TYR A 80 -12.28 -12.99 -6.24
CA TYR A 80 -11.09 -12.93 -7.08
C TYR A 80 -11.42 -13.34 -8.49
N ARG A 81 -10.95 -12.55 -9.47
CA ARG A 81 -10.95 -12.91 -10.88
C ARG A 81 -9.51 -12.97 -11.35
N ARG A 82 -9.18 -14.06 -12.04
CA ARG A 82 -7.81 -14.27 -12.52
C ARG A 82 -7.66 -13.76 -13.93
N LEU A 83 -6.49 -13.15 -14.19
CA LEU A 83 -6.02 -12.88 -15.53
C LEU A 83 -4.93 -13.89 -15.84
N ASP A 84 -5.13 -14.68 -16.87
CA ASP A 84 -4.12 -15.64 -17.31
C ASP A 84 -3.14 -14.96 -18.26
N TYR A 85 -1.88 -15.33 -18.13
CA TYR A 85 -0.85 -14.89 -19.08
C TYR A 85 -0.97 -15.65 -20.38
#